data_ed76f5f281f451443ac7233e58caadf6
#
_entry.id   ed76f5f281f451443ac7233e58caadf6
#
_cell.length_a   1.000
_cell.length_b   1.000
_cell.length_c   1.000
_cell.angle_alpha   90.00
_cell.angle_beta   90.00
_cell.angle_gamma   90.00
#
_symmetry.space_group_name_H-M   'P 1'
#
loop_
_entity.id
_entity.type
_entity.pdbx_description
1 polymer ?
#
loop_
_entity_poly.entity_id
_entity_poly.type
_entity_poly.pdbx_seq_one_letter_code
_entity_poly.pdbx_strand_id
1 'polypeptide(L)'
;MSEDRLITVAIYTYEKAQIIKGILENEGIPVAIQNVNLIQPVVSSGVRIRIRENDLPLALKILENSPVFEDLLQNKTSENRENQILVPVDFSDYSIKACRTAFTVAGSLKAKVVLLHTYLIPDFMSMLSATSVFSIEAVNDNDMEMYKEIRRQAEQDMKKLLEALNKEVKLGRLPDVEVEPVWKDGIPEDEIYRYAKINRPLLIVMGTRGKGRKESDLIGSVTAEVFESACVPVLAIPENVSFVGFENVKSIAF
;
A
#
# COMPACT_ATOMS: atom_id res chain seq x y z
N MET A 1 5.91 36.95 -20.19
CA MET A 1 5.09 35.76 -20.45
C MET A 1 5.53 34.76 -19.41
N SER A 2 4.72 34.52 -18.38
CA SER A 2 5.04 33.50 -17.37
C SER A 2 4.98 32.16 -18.05
N GLU A 3 6.09 31.44 -18.09
CA GLU A 3 6.10 30.03 -18.48
C GLU A 3 5.12 29.28 -17.55
N ASP A 4 4.10 28.66 -18.14
CA ASP A 4 3.10 27.85 -17.45
C ASP A 4 3.82 26.68 -16.76
N ARG A 5 4.14 26.84 -15.49
CA ARG A 5 4.85 25.85 -14.68
C ARG A 5 3.99 24.61 -14.52
N LEU A 6 4.54 23.44 -14.85
CA LEU A 6 3.90 22.17 -14.58
C LEU A 6 4.11 21.78 -13.10
N ILE A 7 3.00 21.57 -12.40
CA ILE A 7 2.99 21.10 -11.01
C ILE A 7 2.46 19.68 -10.91
N THR A 8 2.93 18.92 -9.94
CA THR A 8 2.43 17.57 -9.65
C THR A 8 1.17 17.67 -8.78
N VAL A 9 0.04 17.18 -9.28
CA VAL A 9 -1.24 17.18 -8.56
C VAL A 9 -1.42 15.91 -7.74
N ALA A 10 -0.93 14.80 -8.27
CA ALA A 10 -1.08 13.50 -7.64
C ALA A 10 -0.01 12.52 -8.12
N ILE A 11 0.21 11.48 -7.31
CA ILE A 11 1.04 10.33 -7.67
C ILE A 11 0.17 9.08 -7.46
N TYR A 12 0.03 8.27 -8.52
CA TYR A 12 -0.86 7.10 -8.51
C TYR A 12 -0.23 5.94 -9.28
N THR A 13 -0.85 4.76 -9.18
CA THR A 13 -0.58 3.68 -10.14
C THR A 13 -0.93 4.14 -11.56
N TYR A 14 -0.34 3.52 -12.55
CA TYR A 14 -0.55 3.91 -13.96
C TYR A 14 -2.03 3.90 -14.35
N GLU A 15 -2.79 2.89 -13.93
CA GLU A 15 -4.22 2.79 -14.20
C GLU A 15 -5.02 3.96 -13.62
N LYS A 16 -4.81 4.24 -12.33
CA LYS A 16 -5.48 5.37 -11.67
C LYS A 16 -5.05 6.69 -12.29
N ALA A 17 -3.78 6.82 -12.67
CA ALA A 17 -3.27 7.99 -13.37
C ALA A 17 -3.94 8.18 -14.73
N GLN A 18 -4.18 7.11 -15.49
CA GLN A 18 -4.90 7.15 -16.76
C GLN A 18 -6.37 7.55 -16.59
N ILE A 19 -7.04 7.01 -15.58
CA ILE A 19 -8.45 7.39 -15.28
C ILE A 19 -8.52 8.88 -14.94
N ILE A 20 -7.64 9.37 -14.06
CA ILE A 20 -7.61 10.79 -13.67
C ILE A 20 -7.23 11.67 -14.86
N LYS A 21 -6.27 11.24 -15.68
CA LYS A 21 -5.93 11.92 -16.91
C LYS A 21 -7.16 12.06 -17.81
N GLY A 22 -7.90 10.96 -18.06
CA GLY A 22 -9.11 10.98 -18.86
C GLY A 22 -10.18 11.94 -18.31
N ILE A 23 -10.37 11.93 -16.99
CA ILE A 23 -11.33 12.85 -16.33
C ILE A 23 -10.93 14.32 -16.55
N LEU A 24 -9.67 14.66 -16.32
CA LEU A 24 -9.19 16.03 -16.43
C LEU A 24 -9.14 16.51 -17.89
N GLU A 25 -8.72 15.67 -18.82
CA GLU A 25 -8.66 15.98 -20.25
C GLU A 25 -10.05 16.16 -20.87
N ASN A 26 -11.06 15.38 -20.42
CA ASN A 26 -12.45 15.56 -20.84
C ASN A 26 -13.03 16.91 -20.41
N GLU A 27 -12.52 17.48 -19.32
CA GLU A 27 -12.88 18.81 -18.83
C GLU A 27 -11.96 19.93 -19.37
N GLY A 28 -11.11 19.59 -20.35
CA GLY A 28 -10.25 20.56 -21.05
C GLY A 28 -8.94 20.90 -20.36
N ILE A 29 -8.53 20.17 -19.32
CA ILE A 29 -7.25 20.35 -18.61
C ILE A 29 -6.19 19.42 -19.23
N PRO A 30 -5.14 19.95 -19.88
CA PRO A 30 -4.07 19.15 -20.41
C PRO A 30 -3.26 18.48 -19.29
N VAL A 31 -3.08 17.17 -19.36
CA VAL A 31 -2.39 16.37 -18.35
C VAL A 31 -1.13 15.73 -18.91
N ALA A 32 0.00 15.99 -18.26
CA ALA A 32 1.25 15.27 -18.52
C ALA A 32 1.43 14.16 -17.47
N ILE A 33 1.67 12.94 -17.93
CA ILE A 33 2.02 11.80 -17.08
C ILE A 33 3.54 11.62 -17.12
N GLN A 34 4.18 11.55 -15.97
CA GLN A 34 5.61 11.32 -15.84
C GLN A 34 5.86 10.13 -14.93
N ASN A 35 6.47 9.06 -15.48
CA ASN A 35 6.98 7.94 -14.68
C ASN A 35 8.27 8.38 -13.97
N VAL A 36 8.39 8.06 -12.69
CA VAL A 36 9.48 8.57 -11.85
C VAL A 36 10.80 7.85 -12.09
N ASN A 37 10.84 6.68 -12.74
CA ASN A 37 12.09 5.98 -13.03
C ASN A 37 12.13 5.28 -14.38
N LEU A 38 12.85 5.89 -15.33
CA LEU A 38 13.19 5.28 -16.63
C LEU A 38 14.54 4.53 -16.65
N ILE A 39 15.34 4.54 -15.57
CA ILE A 39 16.75 4.10 -15.60
C ILE A 39 17.06 2.91 -14.67
N GLN A 40 16.24 2.61 -13.70
CA GLN A 40 16.34 1.38 -12.90
C GLN A 40 14.96 0.77 -12.71
N PRO A 41 14.79 -0.55 -12.87
CA PRO A 41 13.54 -1.22 -12.51
C PRO A 41 13.47 -1.36 -10.98
N VAL A 42 13.40 -0.24 -10.27
CA VAL A 42 13.04 -0.20 -8.88
C VAL A 42 11.53 -0.04 -8.86
N VAL A 43 10.87 -1.03 -8.33
CA VAL A 43 9.43 -1.32 -8.32
C VAL A 43 8.61 -0.28 -7.52
N SER A 44 9.16 0.88 -7.18
CA SER A 44 8.57 1.83 -6.24
C SER A 44 8.24 3.23 -6.77
N SER A 45 8.09 3.40 -8.06
CA SER A 45 7.83 4.75 -8.58
C SER A 45 6.42 4.89 -9.13
N GLY A 46 5.58 5.55 -8.39
CA GLY A 46 4.26 5.96 -8.85
C GLY A 46 4.34 6.87 -10.08
N VAL A 47 3.24 6.96 -10.80
CA VAL A 47 3.08 7.84 -11.96
C VAL A 47 2.65 9.23 -11.46
N ARG A 48 3.45 10.24 -11.76
CA ARG A 48 3.12 11.64 -11.45
C ARG A 48 2.15 12.19 -12.49
N ILE A 49 1.05 12.71 -12.01
CA ILE A 49 0.09 13.48 -12.80
C ILE A 49 0.46 14.94 -12.68
N ARG A 50 0.81 15.59 -13.79
CA ARG A 50 1.22 16.98 -13.83
C ARG A 50 0.26 17.78 -14.70
N ILE A 51 -0.12 18.95 -14.21
CA ILE A 51 -0.94 19.94 -14.92
C ILE A 51 -0.27 21.30 -14.86
N ARG A 52 -0.77 22.27 -15.59
CA ARG A 52 -0.36 23.66 -15.46
C ARG A 52 -0.82 24.22 -14.12
N GLU A 53 0.00 25.05 -13.51
CA GLU A 53 -0.31 25.67 -12.21
C GLU A 53 -1.63 26.47 -12.25
N ASN A 54 -1.91 27.11 -13.37
CA ASN A 54 -3.14 27.89 -13.57
C ASN A 54 -4.42 27.02 -13.59
N ASP A 55 -4.30 25.74 -13.96
CA ASP A 55 -5.42 24.81 -14.03
C ASP A 55 -5.70 24.12 -12.67
N LEU A 56 -4.85 24.34 -11.66
CA LEU A 56 -4.94 23.68 -10.35
C LEU A 56 -6.31 23.88 -9.66
N PRO A 57 -6.88 25.09 -9.58
CA PRO A 57 -8.17 25.28 -8.90
C PRO A 57 -9.32 24.52 -9.57
N LEU A 58 -9.31 24.47 -10.90
CA LEU A 58 -10.31 23.73 -11.67
C LEU A 58 -10.10 22.22 -11.54
N ALA A 59 -8.86 21.75 -11.63
CA ALA A 59 -8.52 20.35 -11.47
C ALA A 59 -8.93 19.81 -10.08
N LEU A 60 -8.66 20.55 -9.01
CA LEU A 60 -9.08 20.15 -7.66
C LEU A 60 -10.61 20.04 -7.57
N LYS A 61 -11.36 21.00 -8.12
CA LYS A 61 -12.82 20.97 -8.11
C LYS A 61 -13.40 19.79 -8.89
N ILE A 62 -12.79 19.43 -10.02
CA ILE A 62 -13.19 18.27 -10.82
C ILE A 62 -12.90 16.98 -10.06
N LEU A 63 -11.70 16.89 -9.47
CA LEU A 63 -11.30 15.72 -8.71
C LEU A 63 -12.14 15.53 -7.44
N GLU A 64 -12.49 16.59 -6.71
CA GLU A 64 -13.37 16.53 -5.54
C GLU A 64 -14.75 15.93 -5.84
N ASN A 65 -15.27 16.13 -7.05
CA ASN A 65 -16.56 15.60 -7.47
C ASN A 65 -16.46 14.22 -8.15
N SER A 66 -15.26 13.65 -8.23
CA SER A 66 -15.01 12.38 -8.88
C SER A 66 -15.09 11.22 -7.87
N PRO A 67 -15.77 10.09 -8.19
CA PRO A 67 -15.81 8.90 -7.32
C PRO A 67 -14.43 8.35 -6.98
N VAL A 68 -13.44 8.60 -7.84
CA VAL A 68 -12.03 8.22 -7.59
C VAL A 68 -11.42 9.04 -6.46
N PHE A 69 -11.96 10.24 -6.19
CA PHE A 69 -11.50 11.12 -5.13
C PHE A 69 -12.23 10.89 -3.81
N GLU A 70 -13.43 10.34 -3.84
CA GLU A 70 -14.15 9.95 -2.60
C GLU A 70 -13.37 8.90 -1.82
N ASP A 71 -12.67 7.98 -2.49
CA ASP A 71 -11.71 7.05 -1.86
C ASP A 71 -10.53 7.78 -1.19
N LEU A 72 -10.19 8.99 -1.63
CA LEU A 72 -9.10 9.78 -1.07
C LEU A 72 -9.56 10.74 0.04
N LEU A 73 -10.82 11.17 0.00
CA LEU A 73 -11.41 12.17 0.90
C LEU A 73 -12.35 11.59 1.95
N GLN A 74 -12.56 10.29 2.01
CA GLN A 74 -13.16 9.69 3.19
C GLN A 74 -12.20 9.83 4.39
N ASN A 75 -11.86 11.10 4.66
CA ASN A 75 -11.50 11.54 5.99
C ASN A 75 -12.72 11.27 6.88
N LYS A 76 -12.82 10.07 7.41
CA LYS A 76 -13.66 9.81 8.56
C LYS A 76 -13.24 10.85 9.59
N THR A 77 -14.08 11.85 9.72
CA THR A 77 -13.99 12.85 10.78
C THR A 77 -13.72 12.16 12.10
N SER A 78 -12.89 12.77 12.90
CA SER A 78 -12.17 12.29 14.07
C SER A 78 -12.99 11.72 15.25
N GLU A 79 -14.27 11.45 15.10
CA GLU A 79 -15.14 11.09 16.25
C GLU A 79 -15.35 9.58 16.47
N ASN A 80 -14.89 8.70 15.56
CA ASN A 80 -14.99 7.25 15.74
C ASN A 80 -13.78 6.51 15.14
N ARG A 81 -12.55 6.88 15.54
CA ARG A 81 -11.37 6.12 15.14
C ARG A 81 -11.32 4.82 15.93
N GLU A 82 -11.60 3.74 15.25
CA GLU A 82 -11.33 2.42 15.82
C GLU A 82 -9.83 2.27 16.05
N ASN A 83 -9.45 1.82 17.24
CA ASN A 83 -8.07 1.46 17.52
C ASN A 83 -7.68 0.32 16.60
N GLN A 84 -6.70 0.53 15.72
CA GLN A 84 -6.25 -0.49 14.78
C GLN A 84 -4.75 -0.52 14.66
N ILE A 85 -4.20 -1.71 14.42
CA ILE A 85 -2.80 -1.96 14.11
C ILE A 85 -2.74 -2.44 12.66
N LEU A 86 -1.96 -1.75 11.83
CA LEU A 86 -1.76 -2.12 10.43
C LEU A 86 -0.60 -3.10 10.30
N VAL A 87 -0.84 -4.20 9.61
CA VAL A 87 0.18 -5.23 9.33
C VAL A 87 0.25 -5.48 7.83
N PRO A 88 1.23 -4.91 7.13
CA PRO A 88 1.51 -5.28 5.76
C PRO A 88 2.00 -6.74 5.69
N VAL A 89 1.38 -7.54 4.81
CA VAL A 89 1.70 -8.97 4.68
C VAL A 89 2.05 -9.34 3.24
N ASP A 90 3.15 -10.07 3.10
CA ASP A 90 3.58 -10.69 1.84
C ASP A 90 3.60 -12.23 1.95
N PHE A 91 3.05 -12.78 3.04
CA PHE A 91 3.01 -14.20 3.37
C PHE A 91 4.40 -14.84 3.52
N SER A 92 5.43 -14.07 3.81
CA SER A 92 6.74 -14.55 4.25
C SER A 92 6.74 -14.87 5.73
N ASP A 93 7.73 -15.63 6.19
CA ASP A 93 7.90 -15.93 7.63
C ASP A 93 8.07 -14.68 8.46
N TYR A 94 8.66 -13.63 7.90
CA TYR A 94 8.80 -12.31 8.54
C TYR A 94 7.45 -11.64 8.75
N SER A 95 6.59 -11.63 7.73
CA SER A 95 5.26 -11.04 7.87
C SER A 95 4.35 -11.86 8.79
N ILE A 96 4.48 -13.18 8.82
CA ILE A 96 3.78 -14.04 9.77
C ILE A 96 4.20 -13.75 11.21
N LYS A 97 5.49 -13.52 11.48
CA LYS A 97 5.97 -13.07 12.79
C LYS A 97 5.44 -11.69 13.16
N ALA A 98 5.41 -10.77 12.21
CA ALA A 98 4.83 -9.45 12.40
C ALA A 98 3.34 -9.57 12.80
N CYS A 99 2.58 -10.47 12.17
CA CYS A 99 1.19 -10.75 12.56
C CYS A 99 1.06 -11.20 14.02
N ARG A 100 1.87 -12.16 14.46
CA ARG A 100 1.85 -12.64 15.86
C ARG A 100 2.16 -11.52 16.85
N THR A 101 3.16 -10.69 16.52
CA THR A 101 3.50 -9.51 17.33
C THR A 101 2.35 -8.52 17.38
N ALA A 102 1.72 -8.24 16.23
CA ALA A 102 0.57 -7.35 16.15
C ALA A 102 -0.62 -7.83 16.97
N PHE A 103 -0.90 -9.14 16.99
CA PHE A 103 -1.95 -9.72 17.86
C PHE A 103 -1.66 -9.47 19.32
N THR A 104 -0.42 -9.71 19.78
CA THR A 104 -0.01 -9.48 21.18
C THR A 104 -0.20 -8.01 21.57
N VAL A 105 0.25 -7.08 20.71
CA VAL A 105 0.12 -5.64 20.91
C VAL A 105 -1.35 -5.22 20.86
N ALA A 106 -2.14 -5.73 19.93
CA ALA A 106 -3.54 -5.43 19.75
C ALA A 106 -4.37 -5.85 20.97
N GLY A 107 -4.08 -7.03 21.53
CA GLY A 107 -4.72 -7.50 22.77
C GLY A 107 -4.49 -6.55 23.94
N SER A 108 -3.27 -6.03 24.10
CA SER A 108 -2.93 -5.07 25.15
C SER A 108 -3.59 -3.70 24.94
N LEU A 109 -3.70 -3.26 23.67
CA LEU A 109 -4.25 -1.95 23.30
C LEU A 109 -5.76 -1.97 23.03
N LYS A 110 -6.41 -3.13 23.10
CA LYS A 110 -7.82 -3.33 22.69
C LYS A 110 -8.07 -2.78 21.28
N ALA A 111 -7.18 -3.14 20.35
CA ALA A 111 -7.21 -2.71 18.98
C ALA A 111 -7.55 -3.90 18.05
N LYS A 112 -8.12 -3.62 16.89
CA LYS A 112 -8.22 -4.62 15.81
C LYS A 112 -6.91 -4.70 15.02
N VAL A 113 -6.68 -5.82 14.36
CA VAL A 113 -5.55 -6.03 13.46
C VAL A 113 -6.03 -5.95 12.02
N VAL A 114 -5.42 -5.08 11.23
CA VAL A 114 -5.69 -4.97 9.79
C VAL A 114 -4.54 -5.60 9.03
N LEU A 115 -4.81 -6.68 8.32
CA LEU A 115 -3.84 -7.38 7.47
C LEU A 115 -3.93 -6.82 6.05
N LEU A 116 -2.98 -5.98 5.67
CA LEU A 116 -2.94 -5.35 4.35
C LEU A 116 -2.03 -6.16 3.42
N HIS A 117 -2.60 -6.75 2.38
CA HIS A 117 -1.84 -7.35 1.29
C HIS A 117 -1.97 -6.50 0.04
N THR A 118 -0.83 -6.23 -0.60
CA THR A 118 -0.78 -5.57 -1.89
C THR A 118 -0.34 -6.57 -2.95
N TYR A 119 -1.04 -6.60 -4.05
CA TYR A 119 -0.60 -7.33 -5.23
C TYR A 119 -0.25 -6.34 -6.33
N LEU A 120 0.97 -6.49 -6.84
CA LEU A 120 1.37 -5.80 -8.05
C LEU A 120 0.79 -6.57 -9.22
N ILE A 121 -0.07 -5.89 -9.90
CA ILE A 121 -0.42 -6.28 -11.24
C ILE A 121 0.77 -5.86 -12.10
N PRO A 122 1.47 -6.80 -12.76
CA PRO A 122 2.51 -6.46 -13.69
C PRO A 122 1.92 -5.45 -14.65
N ASP A 123 2.48 -4.24 -14.67
CA ASP A 123 2.01 -3.15 -15.49
C ASP A 123 2.32 -3.47 -16.95
N PHE A 124 1.52 -4.35 -17.54
CA PHE A 124 1.57 -4.67 -18.95
C PHE A 124 1.40 -3.40 -19.80
N MET A 125 0.68 -2.42 -19.29
CA MET A 125 0.51 -1.12 -19.93
C MET A 125 1.79 -0.28 -19.86
N SER A 126 2.68 -0.45 -18.87
CA SER A 126 3.98 0.21 -18.86
C SER A 126 4.95 -0.42 -19.85
N MET A 127 4.86 -1.72 -20.09
CA MET A 127 5.59 -2.38 -21.17
C MET A 127 5.11 -1.91 -22.54
N LEU A 128 3.81 -1.72 -22.73
CA LEU A 128 3.25 -1.20 -23.98
C LEU A 128 3.63 0.27 -24.25
N SER A 129 3.72 1.11 -23.23
CA SER A 129 4.12 2.52 -23.39
C SER A 129 5.61 2.69 -23.73
N ALA A 130 6.44 1.70 -23.42
CA ALA A 130 7.86 1.70 -23.78
C ALA A 130 8.14 1.28 -25.24
N THR A 131 7.18 0.65 -25.93
CA THR A 131 7.37 0.07 -27.26
C THR A 131 6.40 0.60 -28.32
N SER A 132 6.12 1.88 -28.36
CA SER A 132 5.41 2.54 -29.48
C SER A 132 3.88 2.56 -29.47
N VAL A 133 3.39 3.78 -29.56
CA VAL A 133 2.37 4.26 -30.52
C VAL A 133 1.70 3.11 -31.29
N PHE A 134 0.62 2.56 -30.81
CA PHE A 134 -0.51 1.94 -31.49
C PHE A 134 -1.11 0.74 -30.74
N SER A 135 -2.40 0.86 -30.52
CA SER A 135 -3.41 -0.18 -30.25
C SER A 135 -3.85 -0.34 -28.79
N ILE A 136 -4.91 0.37 -28.47
CA ILE A 136 -5.81 0.14 -27.32
C ILE A 136 -6.48 -1.25 -27.35
N GLU A 137 -6.25 -2.02 -28.42
CA GLU A 137 -6.90 -3.33 -28.65
C GLU A 137 -6.14 -4.54 -28.09
N ALA A 138 -5.06 -4.36 -27.35
CA ALA A 138 -4.19 -5.47 -26.95
C ALA A 138 -4.18 -5.80 -25.45
N VAL A 139 -5.25 -5.58 -24.69
CA VAL A 139 -5.48 -6.34 -23.46
C VAL A 139 -5.97 -7.71 -23.87
N ASN A 140 -5.06 -8.67 -23.99
CA ASN A 140 -5.39 -10.04 -24.33
C ASN A 140 -6.16 -10.69 -23.17
N ASP A 141 -7.10 -11.59 -23.51
CA ASP A 141 -7.81 -12.43 -22.53
C ASP A 141 -6.83 -13.16 -21.56
N ASN A 142 -5.61 -13.45 -22.00
CA ASN A 142 -4.55 -14.06 -21.19
C ASN A 142 -4.07 -13.17 -20.04
N ASP A 143 -4.01 -11.86 -20.23
CA ASP A 143 -3.55 -10.93 -19.17
C ASP A 143 -4.62 -10.80 -18.08
N MET A 144 -5.88 -10.78 -18.51
CA MET A 144 -7.02 -10.78 -17.60
C MET A 144 -7.12 -12.09 -16.79
N GLU A 145 -6.73 -13.22 -17.40
CA GLU A 145 -6.68 -14.53 -16.72
C GLU A 145 -5.55 -14.56 -15.70
N MET A 146 -4.37 -14.03 -16.04
CA MET A 146 -3.24 -13.90 -15.11
C MET A 146 -3.59 -13.01 -13.91
N TYR A 147 -4.31 -11.93 -14.12
CA TYR A 147 -4.85 -11.06 -13.08
C TYR A 147 -5.73 -11.80 -12.09
N LYS A 148 -6.70 -12.51 -12.62
CA LYS A 148 -7.61 -13.32 -11.80
C LYS A 148 -6.85 -14.34 -10.98
N GLU A 149 -5.82 -14.94 -11.56
CA GLU A 149 -5.01 -15.95 -10.88
C GLU A 149 -4.17 -15.35 -9.75
N ILE A 150 -3.49 -14.20 -9.97
CA ILE A 150 -2.73 -13.49 -8.93
C ILE A 150 -3.65 -13.13 -7.76
N ARG A 151 -4.81 -12.56 -8.05
CA ARG A 151 -5.79 -12.21 -7.02
C ARG A 151 -6.30 -13.45 -6.28
N ARG A 152 -6.67 -14.49 -7.00
CA ARG A 152 -7.13 -15.75 -6.43
C ARG A 152 -6.07 -16.38 -5.52
N GLN A 153 -4.81 -16.34 -5.92
CA GLN A 153 -3.70 -16.83 -5.11
C GLN A 153 -3.53 -16.01 -3.83
N ALA A 154 -3.57 -14.69 -3.93
CA ALA A 154 -3.48 -13.79 -2.78
C ALA A 154 -4.64 -14.02 -1.78
N GLU A 155 -5.87 -14.20 -2.28
CA GLU A 155 -7.03 -14.52 -1.45
C GLU A 155 -6.87 -15.88 -0.73
N GLN A 156 -6.35 -16.89 -1.42
CA GLN A 156 -6.07 -18.20 -0.82
C GLN A 156 -4.97 -18.14 0.24
N ASP A 157 -3.91 -17.40 0.00
CA ASP A 157 -2.79 -17.29 0.95
C ASP A 157 -3.22 -16.48 2.18
N MET A 158 -4.05 -15.44 2.01
CA MET A 158 -4.67 -14.73 3.13
C MET A 158 -5.56 -15.66 3.96
N LYS A 159 -6.37 -16.47 3.32
CA LYS A 159 -7.21 -17.45 4.01
C LYS A 159 -6.39 -18.44 4.84
N LYS A 160 -5.31 -18.99 4.28
CA LYS A 160 -4.39 -19.87 5.00
C LYS A 160 -3.75 -19.17 6.20
N LEU A 161 -3.33 -17.90 6.04
CA LEU A 161 -2.78 -17.10 7.12
C LEU A 161 -3.80 -16.90 8.25
N LEU A 162 -5.03 -16.52 7.91
CA LEU A 162 -6.10 -16.33 8.90
C LEU A 162 -6.44 -17.63 9.63
N GLU A 163 -6.51 -18.77 8.93
CA GLU A 163 -6.73 -20.09 9.54
C GLU A 163 -5.60 -20.46 10.51
N ALA A 164 -4.35 -20.18 10.16
CA ALA A 164 -3.20 -20.42 11.01
C ALA A 164 -3.21 -19.55 12.28
N LEU A 165 -3.50 -18.24 12.13
CA LEU A 165 -3.63 -17.31 13.27
C LEU A 165 -4.79 -17.70 14.18
N ASN A 166 -5.97 -18.00 13.63
CA ASN A 166 -7.12 -18.48 14.39
C ASN A 166 -6.84 -19.78 15.16
N LYS A 167 -6.05 -20.68 14.61
CA LYS A 167 -5.62 -21.89 15.33
C LYS A 167 -4.76 -21.52 16.54
N GLU A 168 -3.85 -20.56 16.43
CA GLU A 168 -3.03 -20.10 17.55
C GLU A 168 -3.87 -19.39 18.63
N VAL A 169 -4.88 -18.62 18.24
CA VAL A 169 -5.86 -18.03 19.18
C VAL A 169 -6.61 -19.12 19.94
N LYS A 170 -7.15 -20.13 19.25
CA LYS A 170 -7.85 -21.27 19.88
C LYS A 170 -6.99 -22.07 20.82
N LEU A 171 -5.67 -22.11 20.59
CA LEU A 171 -4.69 -22.76 21.47
C LEU A 171 -4.25 -21.88 22.64
N GLY A 172 -4.78 -20.66 22.78
CA GLY A 172 -4.39 -19.70 23.80
C GLY A 172 -2.99 -19.12 23.66
N ARG A 173 -2.38 -19.24 22.45
CA ARG A 173 -1.05 -18.71 22.17
C ARG A 173 -1.07 -17.25 21.74
N LEU A 174 -2.17 -16.81 21.16
CA LEU A 174 -2.45 -15.43 20.77
C LEU A 174 -3.74 -14.96 21.43
N PRO A 175 -3.86 -13.66 21.74
CA PRO A 175 -5.09 -13.08 22.20
C PRO A 175 -6.17 -13.12 21.10
N ASP A 176 -7.43 -13.20 21.52
CA ASP A 176 -8.57 -13.08 20.60
C ASP A 176 -8.79 -11.59 20.29
N VAL A 177 -8.50 -11.22 19.06
CA VAL A 177 -8.64 -9.84 18.56
C VAL A 177 -9.38 -9.86 17.22
N GLU A 178 -10.10 -8.80 16.96
CA GLU A 178 -10.74 -8.61 15.66
C GLU A 178 -9.68 -8.47 14.55
N VAL A 179 -9.88 -9.18 13.43
CA VAL A 179 -8.97 -9.17 12.29
C VAL A 179 -9.72 -8.79 11.03
N GLU A 180 -9.22 -7.77 10.34
CA GLU A 180 -9.75 -7.29 9.07
C GLU A 180 -8.73 -7.51 7.95
N PRO A 181 -8.97 -8.42 6.99
CA PRO A 181 -8.14 -8.54 5.81
C PRO A 181 -8.48 -7.46 4.78
N VAL A 182 -7.46 -6.81 4.25
CA VAL A 182 -7.58 -5.76 3.24
C VAL A 182 -6.66 -6.07 2.06
N TRP A 183 -7.20 -5.98 0.86
CA TRP A 183 -6.44 -6.13 -0.38
C TRP A 183 -6.37 -4.80 -1.10
N LYS A 184 -5.19 -4.47 -1.61
CA LYS A 184 -4.96 -3.29 -2.45
C LYS A 184 -4.16 -3.68 -3.68
N ASP A 185 -4.50 -3.11 -4.80
CA ASP A 185 -3.69 -3.17 -6.00
C ASP A 185 -2.76 -1.96 -6.02
N GLY A 186 -1.47 -2.21 -6.21
CA GLY A 186 -0.49 -1.14 -6.28
C GLY A 186 0.85 -1.48 -5.64
N ILE A 187 1.68 -0.45 -5.57
CA ILE A 187 3.01 -0.51 -4.99
C ILE A 187 2.88 -0.63 -3.47
N PRO A 188 3.50 -1.63 -2.84
CA PRO A 188 3.29 -1.93 -1.42
C PRO A 188 3.49 -0.71 -0.51
N GLU A 189 4.62 -0.02 -0.63
CA GLU A 189 4.96 1.14 0.20
C GLU A 189 3.96 2.28 0.04
N ASP A 190 3.50 2.54 -1.19
CA ASP A 190 2.52 3.59 -1.47
C ASP A 190 1.15 3.27 -0.85
N GLU A 191 0.69 2.03 -0.98
CA GLU A 191 -0.60 1.61 -0.43
C GLU A 191 -0.57 1.54 1.11
N ILE A 192 0.56 1.13 1.70
CA ILE A 192 0.77 1.18 3.16
C ILE A 192 0.72 2.64 3.64
N TYR A 193 1.45 3.54 2.99
CA TYR A 193 1.43 4.97 3.32
C TYR A 193 0.03 5.55 3.19
N ARG A 194 -0.65 5.28 2.07
CA ARG A 194 -2.00 5.77 1.82
C ARG A 194 -2.99 5.28 2.86
N TYR A 195 -2.95 3.98 3.16
CA TYR A 195 -3.80 3.40 4.20
C TYR A 195 -3.54 4.07 5.57
N ALA A 196 -2.27 4.19 5.95
CA ALA A 196 -1.87 4.80 7.21
C ALA A 196 -2.28 6.28 7.29
N LYS A 197 -2.17 7.03 6.20
CA LYS A 197 -2.57 8.44 6.13
C LYS A 197 -4.07 8.64 6.32
N ILE A 198 -4.88 7.78 5.72
CA ILE A 198 -6.35 7.86 5.76
C ILE A 198 -6.89 7.34 7.09
N ASN A 199 -6.47 6.14 7.50
CA ASN A 199 -7.05 5.43 8.62
C ASN A 199 -6.33 5.70 9.95
N ARG A 200 -5.12 6.29 9.92
CA ARG A 200 -4.33 6.66 11.11
C ARG A 200 -4.24 5.52 12.15
N PRO A 201 -3.73 4.34 11.78
CA PRO A 201 -3.56 3.26 12.74
C PRO A 201 -2.65 3.70 13.90
N LEU A 202 -2.79 3.06 15.06
CA LEU A 202 -1.94 3.33 16.21
C LEU A 202 -0.47 3.00 15.92
N LEU A 203 -0.25 1.96 15.09
CA LEU A 203 1.06 1.40 14.82
C LEU A 203 1.01 0.63 13.50
N ILE A 204 2.10 0.68 12.73
CA ILE A 204 2.38 -0.28 11.67
C ILE A 204 3.33 -1.33 12.23
N VAL A 205 3.00 -2.61 12.11
CA VAL A 205 3.88 -3.73 12.49
C VAL A 205 4.21 -4.50 11.24
N MET A 206 5.48 -4.61 10.90
CA MET A 206 5.91 -5.30 9.67
C MET A 206 7.20 -6.09 9.87
N GLY A 207 7.47 -7.06 9.01
CA GLY A 207 8.74 -7.75 8.99
C GLY A 207 9.87 -6.84 8.51
N THR A 208 11.09 -7.04 8.99
CA THR A 208 12.25 -6.31 8.45
C THR A 208 12.54 -6.68 7.01
N ARG A 209 12.07 -7.83 6.52
CA ARG A 209 12.29 -8.35 5.16
C ARG A 209 11.01 -9.01 4.63
N GLY A 210 10.99 -9.32 3.35
CA GLY A 210 9.91 -10.01 2.66
C GLY A 210 10.38 -11.18 1.79
N LYS A 211 9.52 -11.69 0.91
CA LYS A 211 9.80 -12.82 -0.01
C LYS A 211 10.96 -12.57 -0.97
N GLY A 212 11.15 -11.33 -1.42
CA GLY A 212 12.16 -10.95 -2.42
C GLY A 212 13.56 -10.66 -1.86
N ARG A 213 13.91 -11.18 -0.69
CA ARG A 213 15.14 -10.84 0.02
C ARG A 213 16.40 -11.23 -0.74
N LYS A 214 17.42 -10.33 -0.70
CA LYS A 214 18.84 -10.70 -0.89
C LYS A 214 19.45 -10.94 0.48
N GLU A 215 20.30 -11.96 0.62
CA GLU A 215 20.94 -12.32 1.91
C GLU A 215 21.78 -11.18 2.49
N SER A 216 22.27 -10.28 1.63
CA SER A 216 23.08 -9.12 2.02
C SER A 216 22.30 -7.98 2.68
N ASP A 217 20.98 -7.94 2.53
CA ASP A 217 20.20 -6.78 2.94
C ASP A 217 19.71 -6.96 4.38
N LEU A 218 20.04 -6.02 5.26
CA LEU A 218 19.60 -5.99 6.65
C LEU A 218 18.10 -5.66 6.74
N ILE A 219 17.61 -4.78 5.87
CA ILE A 219 16.22 -4.32 5.79
C ILE A 219 15.77 -4.43 4.33
N GLY A 220 14.54 -4.90 4.11
CA GLY A 220 13.93 -4.96 2.77
C GLY A 220 13.54 -3.58 2.27
N SER A 221 13.45 -3.42 0.94
CA SER A 221 13.15 -2.14 0.30
C SER A 221 11.82 -1.53 0.78
N VAL A 222 10.74 -2.30 0.81
CA VAL A 222 9.44 -1.84 1.30
C VAL A 222 9.52 -1.35 2.75
N THR A 223 10.23 -2.08 3.62
CA THR A 223 10.37 -1.70 5.02
C THR A 223 11.18 -0.41 5.17
N ALA A 224 12.26 -0.25 4.40
CA ALA A 224 13.06 0.97 4.40
C ALA A 224 12.23 2.18 3.95
N GLU A 225 11.49 2.04 2.86
CA GLU A 225 10.65 3.12 2.31
C GLU A 225 9.51 3.50 3.28
N VAL A 226 8.89 2.50 3.93
CA VAL A 226 7.87 2.76 4.95
C VAL A 226 8.47 3.51 6.14
N PHE A 227 9.69 3.18 6.60
CA PHE A 227 10.35 3.93 7.67
C PHE A 227 10.58 5.39 7.32
N GLU A 228 10.96 5.68 6.08
CA GLU A 228 11.24 7.05 5.63
C GLU A 228 9.96 7.88 5.44
N SER A 229 8.86 7.24 5.04
CA SER A 229 7.63 7.93 4.64
C SER A 229 6.49 7.84 5.66
N ALA A 230 6.57 6.97 6.66
CA ALA A 230 5.46 6.70 7.57
C ALA A 230 5.01 7.92 8.36
N CYS A 231 3.69 8.13 8.42
CA CYS A 231 3.05 9.18 9.22
C CYS A 231 2.54 8.71 10.59
N VAL A 232 2.82 7.45 10.95
CA VAL A 232 2.52 6.80 12.23
C VAL A 232 3.70 5.94 12.67
N PRO A 233 3.82 5.57 13.97
CA PRO A 233 4.92 4.72 14.43
C PRO A 233 5.01 3.41 13.66
N VAL A 234 6.23 2.92 13.42
CA VAL A 234 6.51 1.66 12.72
C VAL A 234 7.34 0.75 13.62
N LEU A 235 6.90 -0.49 13.78
CA LEU A 235 7.61 -1.55 14.50
C LEU A 235 8.03 -2.62 13.49
N ALA A 236 9.32 -2.72 13.24
CA ALA A 236 9.87 -3.76 12.37
C ALA A 236 10.35 -4.96 13.17
N ILE A 237 9.91 -6.15 12.78
CA ILE A 237 10.17 -7.41 13.47
C ILE A 237 11.23 -8.20 12.69
N PRO A 238 12.43 -8.39 13.26
CA PRO A 238 13.47 -9.20 12.64
C PRO A 238 13.20 -10.71 12.80
N GLU A 239 13.89 -11.51 12.00
CA GLU A 239 13.69 -12.97 11.95
C GLU A 239 13.94 -13.67 13.29
N ASN A 240 14.99 -13.25 14.00
CA ASN A 240 15.51 -13.97 15.16
C ASN A 240 15.03 -13.41 16.51
N VAL A 241 14.00 -12.55 16.50
CA VAL A 241 13.43 -11.95 17.71
C VAL A 241 12.02 -12.44 17.93
N SER A 242 11.70 -12.80 19.17
CA SER A 242 10.33 -13.07 19.62
C SER A 242 9.91 -11.90 20.49
N PHE A 243 8.84 -11.21 20.10
CA PHE A 243 8.25 -10.15 20.91
C PHE A 243 7.41 -10.78 22.01
N VAL A 244 7.72 -10.46 23.26
CA VAL A 244 7.06 -11.03 24.45
C VAL A 244 6.09 -10.06 25.15
N GLY A 245 5.75 -8.96 24.49
CA GLY A 245 4.87 -7.91 25.02
C GLY A 245 5.65 -6.74 25.64
N PHE A 246 5.00 -5.59 25.73
CA PHE A 246 5.60 -4.36 26.30
C PHE A 246 5.87 -4.47 27.79
N GLU A 247 5.18 -5.35 28.50
CA GLU A 247 5.34 -5.56 29.94
C GLU A 247 6.77 -5.98 30.34
N ASN A 248 7.48 -6.60 29.41
CA ASN A 248 8.84 -7.09 29.61
C ASN A 248 9.92 -6.17 29.02
N VAL A 249 9.54 -5.02 28.45
CA VAL A 249 10.47 -4.06 27.89
C VAL A 249 11.03 -3.21 29.01
N LYS A 250 12.32 -3.42 29.36
CA LYS A 250 13.01 -2.67 30.42
C LYS A 250 13.58 -1.32 29.95
N SER A 251 13.82 -1.20 28.65
CA SER A 251 14.33 0.03 28.05
C SER A 251 14.07 0.05 26.55
N ILE A 252 13.87 1.23 26.01
CA ILE A 252 13.78 1.48 24.56
C ILE A 252 14.94 2.41 24.22
N ALA A 253 15.78 1.99 23.28
CA ALA A 253 16.82 2.85 22.71
C ALA A 253 16.22 3.65 21.54
N PHE A 254 16.51 4.95 21.49
CA PHE A 254 16.16 5.86 20.40
C PHE A 254 17.38 6.17 19.57
#